data_0696ced304c729b58245e13f7aa637a6
#
_entry.id   0696ced304c729b58245e13f7aa637a6
#
_cell.length_a   1.000
_cell.length_b   1.000
_cell.length_c   1.000
_cell.angle_alpha   90.00
_cell.angle_beta   90.00
_cell.angle_gamma   90.00
#
_symmetry.space_group_name_H-M   'P 1'
#
loop_
_entity.id
_entity.type
_entity.pdbx_description
1 polymer ?
#
loop_
_entity_poly.entity_id
_entity_poly.type
_entity_poly.pdbx_seq_one_letter_code
_entity_poly.pdbx_strand_id
1 'polypeptide(L)'
;MILFDTSFLIEYLDGEERTKAFLDANEGRPFFAPSLVLFEVYRGVTRTDGEVRLDALQDRLAWLEPIPLDAGSAREAARIEAELLDAGQPINLGDVLIAGVCRHHGSLLVTDDDHFDCVDGVETLSY
;
A
#
# COMPACT_ATOMS: atom_id res chain seq x y z
N MET A 1 11.80 -2.75 5.84
CA MET A 1 10.38 -2.50 6.13
C MET A 1 9.56 -3.04 4.97
N ILE A 2 8.54 -3.83 5.26
CA ILE A 2 7.63 -4.41 4.26
C ILE A 2 6.32 -3.63 4.31
N LEU A 3 5.93 -3.02 3.19
CA LEU A 3 4.65 -2.33 3.03
C LEU A 3 3.77 -3.07 2.03
N PHE A 4 2.48 -3.07 2.29
CA PHE A 4 1.49 -3.65 1.39
C PHE A 4 0.70 -2.56 0.67
N ASP A 5 0.36 -2.82 -0.58
CA ASP A 5 -0.55 -1.97 -1.34
C ASP A 5 -2.02 -2.34 -1.10
N THR A 6 -2.92 -1.58 -1.69
CA THR A 6 -4.37 -1.79 -1.54
C THR A 6 -4.81 -3.14 -2.09
N SER A 7 -4.27 -3.56 -3.24
CA SER A 7 -4.65 -4.82 -3.88
C SER A 7 -4.33 -6.04 -3.01
N PHE A 8 -3.16 -6.03 -2.35
CA PHE A 8 -2.80 -7.11 -1.43
C PHE A 8 -3.82 -7.23 -0.29
N LEU A 9 -4.18 -6.11 0.33
CA LEU A 9 -5.12 -6.13 1.46
C LEU A 9 -6.52 -6.56 1.04
N ILE A 10 -6.98 -6.14 -0.13
CA ILE A 10 -8.27 -6.58 -0.66
C ILE A 10 -8.26 -8.09 -0.88
N GLU A 11 -7.23 -8.63 -1.50
CA GLU A 11 -7.10 -10.07 -1.71
C GLU A 11 -7.00 -10.85 -0.39
N TYR A 12 -6.27 -10.31 0.58
CA TYR A 12 -6.19 -10.89 1.92
C TYR A 12 -7.58 -10.98 2.56
N LEU A 13 -8.35 -9.91 2.49
CA LEU A 13 -9.70 -9.86 3.05
C LEU A 13 -10.68 -10.79 2.31
N ASP A 14 -10.43 -11.02 1.03
CA ASP A 14 -11.21 -11.97 0.20
C ASP A 14 -10.79 -13.43 0.43
N GLY A 15 -9.76 -13.67 1.25
CA GLY A 15 -9.30 -15.01 1.57
C GLY A 15 -8.41 -15.68 0.52
N GLU A 16 -7.76 -14.89 -0.34
CA GLU A 16 -6.87 -15.44 -1.36
C GLU A 16 -5.65 -16.14 -0.72
N GLU A 17 -5.44 -17.39 -1.12
CA GLU A 17 -4.39 -18.24 -0.54
C GLU A 17 -2.98 -17.65 -0.69
N ARG A 18 -2.69 -16.97 -1.80
CA ARG A 18 -1.36 -16.42 -2.04
C ARG A 18 -0.98 -15.33 -1.04
N THR A 19 -1.93 -14.57 -0.52
CA THR A 19 -1.66 -13.57 0.52
C THR A 19 -1.31 -14.23 1.84
N LYS A 20 -2.02 -15.29 2.21
CA LYS A 20 -1.70 -16.08 3.42
C LYS A 20 -0.34 -16.73 3.30
N ALA A 21 -0.04 -17.31 2.15
CA ALA A 21 1.26 -17.94 1.90
C ALA A 21 2.41 -16.94 2.05
N PHE A 22 2.23 -15.72 1.55
CA PHE A 22 3.23 -14.66 1.71
C PHE A 22 3.44 -14.30 3.18
N LEU A 23 2.36 -14.10 3.93
CA LEU A 23 2.44 -13.77 5.36
C LEU A 23 3.10 -14.88 6.17
N ASP A 24 2.73 -16.13 5.91
CA ASP A 24 3.32 -17.30 6.57
C ASP A 24 4.82 -17.42 6.27
N ALA A 25 5.23 -17.19 5.03
CA ALA A 25 6.62 -17.23 4.62
C ALA A 25 7.48 -16.12 5.26
N ASN A 26 6.85 -15.06 5.74
CA ASN A 26 7.50 -13.91 6.37
C ASN A 26 7.12 -13.77 7.85
N GLU A 27 6.67 -14.84 8.47
CA GLU A 27 6.28 -14.85 9.89
C GLU A 27 7.39 -14.30 10.78
N GLY A 28 7.00 -13.49 11.76
CA GLY A 28 7.92 -12.86 12.71
C GLY A 28 8.48 -11.52 12.23
N ARG A 29 8.24 -11.12 11.00
CA ARG A 29 8.63 -9.79 10.50
C ARG A 29 7.48 -8.79 10.74
N PRO A 30 7.79 -7.53 11.06
CA PRO A 30 6.74 -6.52 11.17
C PRO A 30 6.18 -6.16 9.79
N PHE A 31 4.88 -5.94 9.73
CA PHE A 31 4.18 -5.59 8.50
C PHE A 31 3.52 -4.21 8.62
N PHE A 32 3.60 -3.44 7.55
CA PHE A 32 3.15 -2.06 7.52
C PHE A 32 2.26 -1.81 6.31
N ALA A 33 1.44 -0.78 6.40
CA ALA A 33 0.70 -0.26 5.26
C ALA A 33 0.62 1.26 5.35
N PRO A 34 0.78 1.97 4.23
CA PRO A 34 0.49 3.40 4.23
C PRO A 34 -0.94 3.67 4.69
N SER A 35 -1.15 4.70 5.50
CA SER A 35 -2.50 5.07 5.95
C SER A 35 -3.45 5.31 4.78
N LEU A 36 -2.92 5.78 3.65
CA LEU A 36 -3.68 5.93 2.42
C LEU A 36 -4.25 4.60 1.92
N VAL A 37 -3.49 3.52 2.02
CA VAL A 37 -3.93 2.18 1.64
C VAL A 37 -5.10 1.74 2.53
N LEU A 38 -5.00 1.97 3.82
CA LEU A 38 -6.10 1.69 4.75
C LEU A 38 -7.34 2.51 4.40
N PHE A 39 -7.17 3.79 4.06
CA PHE A 39 -8.27 4.63 3.60
C PHE A 39 -8.97 4.03 2.36
N GLU A 40 -8.20 3.60 1.37
CA GLU A 40 -8.77 3.01 0.16
C GLU A 40 -9.57 1.73 0.45
N VAL A 41 -9.06 0.88 1.33
CA VAL A 41 -9.75 -0.35 1.76
C VAL A 41 -11.02 0.01 2.54
N TYR A 42 -10.94 0.90 3.52
CA TYR A 42 -12.10 1.32 4.33
C TYR A 42 -13.17 2.00 3.47
N ARG A 43 -12.77 2.85 2.53
CA ARG A 43 -13.69 3.52 1.61
C ARG A 43 -14.53 2.53 0.80
N GLY A 44 -13.92 1.45 0.36
CA GLY A 44 -14.63 0.40 -0.36
C GLY A 44 -15.76 -0.22 0.46
N VAL A 45 -15.52 -0.42 1.76
CA VAL A 45 -16.51 -1.00 2.68
C VAL A 45 -17.60 0.01 3.07
N THR A 46 -17.25 1.26 3.38
CA THR A 46 -18.24 2.28 3.79
C THR A 46 -19.26 2.59 2.70
N ARG A 47 -18.88 2.43 1.43
CA ARG A 47 -19.80 2.62 0.31
C ARG A 47 -20.88 1.56 0.20
N THR A 48 -20.66 0.38 0.79
CA THR A 48 -21.54 -0.77 0.65
C THR A 48 -22.21 -1.20 1.95
N ASP A 49 -21.49 -1.26 3.07
CA ASP A 49 -21.92 -1.96 4.28
C ASP A 49 -21.93 -1.11 5.56
N GLY A 50 -21.39 0.10 5.55
CA GLY A 50 -21.45 1.06 6.66
C GLY A 50 -20.52 0.79 7.84
N GLU A 51 -20.77 1.46 8.99
CA GLU A 51 -19.89 1.53 10.16
C GLU A 51 -19.58 0.19 10.83
N VAL A 52 -20.55 -0.72 10.88
CA VAL A 52 -20.39 -2.02 11.56
C VAL A 52 -19.28 -2.84 10.89
N ARG A 53 -19.17 -2.72 9.58
CA ARG A 53 -18.13 -3.43 8.81
C ARG A 53 -16.76 -2.80 8.99
N LEU A 54 -16.67 -1.50 9.29
CA LEU A 54 -15.39 -0.83 9.56
C LEU A 54 -14.72 -1.42 10.79
N ASP A 55 -15.44 -1.61 11.88
CA ASP A 55 -14.88 -2.19 13.11
C ASP A 55 -14.35 -3.60 12.87
N ALA A 56 -15.13 -4.44 12.19
CA ALA A 56 -14.70 -5.80 11.84
C ALA A 56 -13.48 -5.80 10.94
N LEU A 57 -13.42 -4.88 9.98
CA LEU A 57 -12.31 -4.74 9.04
C LEU A 57 -11.03 -4.29 9.77
N GLN A 58 -11.15 -3.32 10.65
CA GLN A 58 -10.03 -2.84 11.46
C GLN A 58 -9.45 -3.97 12.31
N ASP A 59 -10.30 -4.79 12.91
CA ASP A 59 -9.86 -5.95 13.68
C ASP A 59 -9.10 -6.97 12.83
N ARG A 60 -9.57 -7.22 11.61
CA ARG A 60 -8.91 -8.14 10.68
C ARG A 60 -7.56 -7.65 10.19
N LEU A 61 -7.32 -6.34 10.23
CA LEU A 61 -6.07 -5.71 9.81
C LEU A 61 -5.21 -5.26 10.99
N ALA A 62 -5.51 -5.69 12.22
CA ALA A 62 -4.79 -5.29 13.43
C ALA A 62 -3.32 -5.74 13.44
N TRP A 63 -2.94 -6.68 12.58
CA TRP A 63 -1.56 -7.14 12.42
C TRP A 63 -0.69 -6.16 11.61
N LEU A 64 -1.30 -5.15 10.98
CA LEU A 64 -0.60 -4.09 10.25
C LEU A 64 -0.33 -2.89 11.13
N GLU A 65 0.84 -2.30 10.97
CA GLU A 65 1.16 -1.00 11.54
C GLU A 65 1.01 0.09 10.46
N PRO A 66 0.13 1.08 10.66
CA PRO A 66 -0.05 2.14 9.67
C PRO A 66 1.15 3.09 9.63
N ILE A 67 1.54 3.49 8.43
CA ILE A 67 2.56 4.51 8.18
C ILE A 67 1.87 5.76 7.63
N PRO A 68 1.93 6.88 8.33
CA PRO A 68 1.26 8.10 7.87
C PRO A 68 1.94 8.72 6.65
N LEU A 69 1.17 9.47 5.88
CA LEU A 69 1.70 10.36 4.86
C LEU A 69 2.24 11.63 5.56
N ASP A 70 3.46 11.56 6.03
CA ASP A 70 4.12 12.69 6.69
C ASP A 70 4.70 13.69 5.66
N ALA A 71 5.33 14.76 6.16
CA ALA A 71 5.90 15.79 5.29
C ALA A 71 6.99 15.25 4.36
N GLY A 72 7.83 14.34 4.85
CA GLY A 72 8.87 13.71 4.03
C GLY A 72 8.29 12.84 2.92
N SER A 73 7.27 12.06 3.23
CA SER A 73 6.55 11.23 2.25
C SER A 73 5.85 12.09 1.21
N ALA A 74 5.21 13.19 1.62
CA ALA A 74 4.56 14.12 0.70
C ALA A 74 5.56 14.77 -0.27
N ARG A 75 6.74 15.13 0.23
CA ARG A 75 7.82 15.70 -0.59
C ARG A 75 8.30 14.69 -1.62
N GLU A 76 8.51 13.44 -1.23
CA GLU A 76 8.90 12.39 -2.16
C GLU A 76 7.82 12.10 -3.19
N ALA A 77 6.55 12.09 -2.79
CA ALA A 77 5.43 11.92 -3.72
C ALA A 77 5.40 13.02 -4.78
N ALA A 78 5.62 14.27 -4.39
CA ALA A 78 5.67 15.38 -5.34
C ALA A 78 6.82 15.24 -6.34
N ARG A 79 7.99 14.79 -5.88
CA ARG A 79 9.14 14.52 -6.76
C ARG A 79 8.82 13.39 -7.74
N ILE A 80 8.22 12.29 -7.25
CA ILE A 80 7.83 11.15 -8.09
C ILE A 80 6.87 11.60 -9.18
N GLU A 81 5.85 12.37 -8.84
CA GLU A 81 4.89 12.87 -9.82
C GLU A 81 5.58 13.67 -10.92
N ALA A 82 6.48 14.60 -10.55
CA ALA A 82 7.24 15.39 -11.51
C ALA A 82 8.10 14.51 -12.41
N GLU A 83 8.80 13.53 -11.84
CA GLU A 83 9.65 12.58 -12.59
C GLU A 83 8.83 11.78 -13.61
N LEU A 84 7.67 11.28 -13.21
CA LEU A 84 6.80 10.48 -14.08
C LEU A 84 6.16 11.34 -15.20
N LEU A 85 5.75 12.55 -14.89
CA LEU A 85 5.22 13.48 -15.90
C LEU A 85 6.30 13.82 -16.94
N ASP A 86 7.53 14.08 -16.49
CA ASP A 86 8.65 14.36 -17.38
C ASP A 86 8.99 13.16 -18.28
N ALA A 87 8.83 11.95 -17.75
CA ALA A 87 9.07 10.72 -18.50
C ALA A 87 7.89 10.30 -19.40
N GLY A 88 6.77 11.02 -19.33
CA GLY A 88 5.56 10.65 -20.06
C GLY A 88 4.88 9.37 -19.54
N GLN A 89 5.09 9.03 -18.27
CA GLN A 89 4.59 7.81 -17.64
C GLN A 89 3.74 8.11 -16.39
N PRO A 90 2.66 8.92 -16.51
CA PRO A 90 1.84 9.25 -15.34
C PRO A 90 1.14 8.02 -14.78
N ILE A 91 1.05 7.97 -13.44
CA ILE A 91 0.23 6.98 -12.73
C ILE A 91 -0.83 7.71 -11.91
N ASN A 92 -1.81 7.00 -11.36
CA ASN A 92 -2.86 7.65 -10.58
C ASN A 92 -2.29 8.25 -9.28
N LEU A 93 -3.01 9.23 -8.74
CA LEU A 93 -2.57 9.98 -7.55
C LEU A 93 -2.37 9.08 -6.34
N GLY A 94 -3.26 8.11 -6.13
CA GLY A 94 -3.13 7.17 -5.01
C GLY A 94 -1.81 6.41 -5.05
N ASP A 95 -1.42 5.91 -6.22
CA ASP A 95 -0.16 5.20 -6.40
C ASP A 95 1.05 6.11 -6.23
N VAL A 96 0.96 7.37 -6.65
CA VAL A 96 2.01 8.37 -6.42
C VAL A 96 2.25 8.55 -4.91
N LEU A 97 1.18 8.66 -4.13
CA LEU A 97 1.27 8.85 -2.68
C LEU A 97 1.82 7.60 -1.98
N ILE A 98 1.39 6.41 -2.39
CA ILE A 98 1.94 5.14 -1.88
C ILE A 98 3.44 5.06 -2.19
N ALA A 99 3.82 5.35 -3.42
CA ALA A 99 5.22 5.35 -3.83
C ALA A 99 6.06 6.36 -3.03
N GLY A 100 5.49 7.52 -2.71
CA GLY A 100 6.14 8.54 -1.87
C GLY A 100 6.46 8.04 -0.48
N VAL A 101 5.50 7.36 0.15
CA VAL A 101 5.71 6.72 1.47
C VAL A 101 6.82 5.66 1.37
N CYS A 102 6.76 4.80 0.35
CA CYS A 102 7.75 3.74 0.17
C CYS A 102 9.15 4.30 -0.04
N ARG A 103 9.30 5.27 -0.93
CA ARG A 103 10.62 5.84 -1.25
C ARG A 103 11.20 6.62 -0.07
N HIS A 104 10.37 7.36 0.65
CA HIS A 104 10.81 8.10 1.84
C HIS A 104 11.37 7.17 2.92
N HIS A 105 10.72 6.02 3.14
CA HIS A 105 11.13 5.07 4.17
C HIS A 105 12.14 4.02 3.67
N GLY A 106 12.46 4.00 2.38
CA GLY A 106 13.34 2.98 1.81
C GLY A 106 12.77 1.57 1.94
N SER A 107 11.46 1.44 1.77
CA SER A 107 10.72 0.21 2.03
C SER A 107 10.59 -0.67 0.81
N LEU A 108 10.32 -1.97 1.06
CA LEU A 108 9.91 -2.92 0.04
C LEU A 108 8.39 -2.90 -0.08
N LEU A 109 7.87 -2.65 -1.27
CA LEU A 109 6.43 -2.65 -1.54
C LEU A 109 6.00 -4.00 -2.09
N VAL A 110 5.12 -4.68 -1.38
CA VAL A 110 4.53 -5.95 -1.82
C VAL A 110 3.31 -5.64 -2.68
N THR A 111 3.43 -5.89 -3.97
CA THR A 111 2.41 -5.55 -4.97
C THR A 111 2.59 -6.38 -6.23
N ASP A 112 1.48 -6.68 -6.90
CA ASP A 112 1.49 -7.22 -8.27
C ASP A 112 1.17 -6.15 -9.32
N ASP A 113 1.02 -4.90 -8.89
CA ASP A 113 0.72 -3.79 -9.79
C ASP A 113 2.01 -3.29 -10.45
N ASP A 114 2.11 -3.41 -11.77
CA ASP A 114 3.26 -2.98 -12.55
C ASP A 114 3.39 -1.45 -12.69
N HIS A 115 2.38 -0.69 -12.27
CA HIS A 115 2.45 0.78 -12.24
C HIS A 115 3.66 1.29 -11.44
N PHE A 116 4.06 0.56 -10.41
CA PHE A 116 5.20 0.95 -9.56
C PHE A 116 6.56 0.69 -10.19
N ASP A 117 6.64 -0.11 -11.24
CA ASP A 117 7.90 -0.47 -11.89
C ASP A 117 8.59 0.74 -12.55
N CYS A 118 7.82 1.75 -12.93
CA CYS A 118 8.35 2.98 -13.53
C CYS A 118 8.81 4.02 -12.50
N VAL A 119 8.69 3.74 -11.21
CA VAL A 119 9.08 4.66 -10.14
C VAL A 119 10.48 4.31 -9.64
N ASP A 120 11.45 5.17 -9.94
CA ASP A 120 12.81 4.99 -9.45
C ASP A 120 12.85 5.02 -7.91
N GLY A 121 13.66 4.14 -7.32
CA GLY A 121 13.85 4.10 -5.88
C GLY A 121 12.75 3.40 -5.09
N VAL A 122 11.76 2.83 -5.76
CA VAL A 122 10.75 1.97 -5.14
C VAL A 122 11.01 0.52 -5.54
N GLU A 123 11.38 -0.30 -4.56
CA GLU A 123 11.55 -1.74 -4.78
C GLU A 123 10.22 -2.45 -4.58
N THR A 124 9.86 -3.32 -5.50
CA THR A 124 8.63 -4.09 -5.44
C THR A 124 8.91 -5.59 -5.30
N LEU A 125 7.97 -6.30 -4.71
CA LEU A 125 8.00 -7.74 -4.57
C LEU A 125 6.61 -8.30 -4.87
N SER A 126 6.54 -9.23 -5.81
CA SER A 126 5.30 -9.97 -6.12
C SER A 126 4.98 -11.01 -5.04
N TYR A 127 3.74 -11.38 -4.99
CA TYR A 127 3.26 -12.35 -4.01
C TYR A 127 2.37 -13.44 -4.60
#